data_736ceda0c427c804859c7145dd281762
#
_entry.id   736ceda0c427c804859c7145dd281762
#
_cell.length_a   1.000
_cell.length_b   1.000
_cell.length_c   1.000
_cell.angle_alpha   90.00
_cell.angle_beta   90.00
_cell.angle_gamma   90.00
#
_symmetry.space_group_name_H-M   'P 1'
#
loop_
_entity.id
_entity.type
_entity.pdbx_description
1 polymer ?
#
loop_
_entity_poly.entity_id
_entity_poly.type
_entity_poly.pdbx_seq_one_letter_code
_entity_poly.pdbx_strand_id
1 'polypeptide(L)'
;MKVKGGVAINRKGSSRDKISNAVEYLQNWIVNFVSVNNPDLNNFPPCPFAKQALVEQKIKFLEVKNIKDCLQQIRDATVTWNENLDLIAFVFTKLPNENQLVADIEMINKQLKANDFVVLEDHPKIEENVNGVIMNNGKYAICLMQRLSKINRFSDILKRQGYYDVWSEENLEDVVNWLSLIHI
;
A
#
# COMPACT_ATOMS: atom_id res chain seq x y z
N MET A 1 -37.98 38.39 -24.93
CA MET A 1 -36.58 38.01 -24.89
C MET A 1 -36.45 36.82 -23.93
N LYS A 2 -36.29 35.59 -24.47
CA LYS A 2 -36.20 34.36 -23.65
C LYS A 2 -34.73 34.06 -23.40
N VAL A 3 -34.28 34.09 -22.14
CA VAL A 3 -32.98 33.68 -21.71
C VAL A 3 -32.99 32.16 -21.62
N LYS A 4 -32.16 31.49 -22.46
CA LYS A 4 -31.93 30.03 -22.43
C LYS A 4 -31.07 29.69 -21.22
N GLY A 5 -31.62 28.91 -20.29
CA GLY A 5 -30.90 28.33 -19.18
C GLY A 5 -29.87 27.30 -19.70
N GLY A 6 -28.61 27.56 -19.41
CA GLY A 6 -27.52 26.61 -19.67
C GLY A 6 -27.62 25.42 -18.73
N VAL A 7 -27.81 24.23 -19.26
CA VAL A 7 -27.70 22.97 -18.52
C VAL A 7 -26.25 22.74 -18.17
N ALA A 8 -25.91 22.82 -16.88
CA ALA A 8 -24.60 22.42 -16.38
C ALA A 8 -24.45 20.89 -16.56
N ILE A 9 -23.65 20.48 -17.52
CA ILE A 9 -23.29 19.09 -17.73
C ILE A 9 -22.29 18.70 -16.63
N ASN A 10 -22.83 18.02 -15.61
CA ASN A 10 -22.03 17.44 -14.54
C ASN A 10 -21.26 16.23 -15.12
N ARG A 11 -20.06 16.45 -15.66
CA ARG A 11 -19.17 15.37 -16.14
C ARG A 11 -18.67 14.61 -14.93
N LYS A 12 -19.32 13.49 -14.59
CA LYS A 12 -18.69 12.48 -13.71
C LYS A 12 -17.39 12.08 -14.38
N GLY A 13 -16.25 12.37 -13.74
CA GLY A 13 -14.92 12.01 -14.24
C GLY A 13 -14.87 10.56 -14.67
N SER A 14 -14.18 10.26 -15.77
CA SER A 14 -14.02 8.90 -16.29
C SER A 14 -13.27 8.02 -15.27
N SER A 15 -13.35 6.70 -15.38
CA SER A 15 -12.56 5.79 -14.54
C SER A 15 -11.06 6.10 -14.66
N ARG A 16 -10.60 6.45 -15.87
CA ARG A 16 -9.22 6.85 -16.14
C ARG A 16 -8.81 8.09 -15.34
N ASP A 17 -9.70 9.07 -15.18
CA ASP A 17 -9.41 10.29 -14.40
C ASP A 17 -9.30 9.96 -12.90
N LYS A 18 -10.11 9.03 -12.41
CA LYS A 18 -10.11 8.63 -10.99
C LYS A 18 -8.82 7.92 -10.59
N ILE A 19 -8.36 6.97 -11.38
CA ILE A 19 -7.10 6.26 -11.09
C ILE A 19 -5.91 7.21 -11.24
N SER A 20 -5.88 8.09 -12.23
CA SER A 20 -4.82 9.09 -12.41
C SER A 20 -4.70 10.00 -11.18
N ASN A 21 -5.82 10.52 -10.68
CA ASN A 21 -5.86 11.34 -9.47
C ASN A 21 -5.44 10.57 -8.21
N ALA A 22 -5.79 9.28 -8.12
CA ALA A 22 -5.38 8.45 -7.00
C ALA A 22 -3.88 8.17 -7.01
N VAL A 23 -3.31 7.87 -8.18
CA VAL A 23 -1.87 7.66 -8.35
C VAL A 23 -1.10 8.92 -8.02
N GLU A 24 -1.51 10.08 -8.52
CA GLU A 24 -0.88 11.37 -8.19
C GLU A 24 -0.92 11.64 -6.67
N TYR A 25 -2.06 11.41 -6.03
CA TYR A 25 -2.19 11.55 -4.58
C TYR A 25 -1.22 10.64 -3.83
N LEU A 26 -1.15 9.35 -4.19
CA LEU A 26 -0.27 8.37 -3.54
C LEU A 26 1.21 8.69 -3.77
N GLN A 27 1.58 9.13 -4.96
CA GLN A 27 2.95 9.59 -5.24
C GLN A 27 3.33 10.81 -4.39
N ASN A 28 2.44 11.78 -4.26
CA ASN A 28 2.63 12.93 -3.39
C ASN A 28 2.72 12.53 -1.90
N TRP A 29 1.90 11.58 -1.46
CA TRP A 29 1.98 11.03 -0.10
C TRP A 29 3.32 10.32 0.14
N ILE A 30 3.82 9.52 -0.80
CA ILE A 30 5.14 8.90 -0.72
C ILE A 30 6.23 9.97 -0.55
N VAL A 31 6.22 11.00 -1.37
CA VAL A 31 7.27 12.04 -1.37
C VAL A 31 7.22 12.92 -0.11
N ASN A 32 6.01 13.30 0.34
CA ASN A 32 5.83 14.31 1.38
C ASN A 32 5.64 13.74 2.79
N PHE A 33 5.40 12.42 2.91
CA PHE A 33 5.20 11.76 4.19
C PHE A 33 6.03 10.48 4.31
N VAL A 34 5.76 9.47 3.47
CA VAL A 34 6.36 8.13 3.61
C VAL A 34 7.89 8.15 3.54
N SER A 35 8.46 9.13 2.85
CA SER A 35 9.91 9.28 2.64
C SER A 35 10.54 10.39 3.47
N VAL A 36 9.79 11.00 4.38
CA VAL A 36 10.26 12.12 5.21
C VAL A 36 10.62 11.62 6.60
N ASN A 37 11.81 11.95 7.07
CA ASN A 37 12.25 11.60 8.42
C ASN A 37 11.32 12.22 9.47
N ASN A 38 10.94 11.42 10.45
CA ASN A 38 10.06 11.82 11.54
C ASN A 38 10.78 11.60 12.89
N PRO A 39 10.86 12.60 13.76
CA PRO A 39 11.47 12.46 15.08
C PRO A 39 10.81 11.37 15.95
N ASP A 40 9.50 11.20 15.86
CA ASP A 40 8.73 10.20 16.61
C ASP A 40 8.97 8.76 16.10
N LEU A 41 9.56 8.61 14.91
CA LEU A 41 10.01 7.34 14.32
C LEU A 41 11.53 7.17 14.40
N ASN A 42 12.14 7.62 15.49
CA ASN A 42 13.60 7.56 15.70
C ASN A 42 14.40 8.24 14.57
N ASN A 43 13.89 9.34 14.01
CA ASN A 43 14.41 10.06 12.85
C ASN A 43 14.48 9.25 11.54
N PHE A 44 13.75 8.14 11.46
CA PHE A 44 13.55 7.44 10.19
C PHE A 44 12.27 7.94 9.50
N PRO A 45 12.17 7.81 8.17
CA PRO A 45 10.91 7.97 7.47
C PRO A 45 10.03 6.72 7.66
N PRO A 46 8.70 6.81 7.51
CA PRO A 46 7.80 5.65 7.53
C PRO A 46 8.25 4.47 6.66
N CYS A 47 8.81 4.74 5.47
CA CYS A 47 9.45 3.72 4.64
C CYS A 47 10.70 4.29 3.95
N PRO A 48 11.92 3.93 4.39
CA PRO A 48 13.16 4.45 3.84
C PRO A 48 13.41 4.13 2.35
N PHE A 49 12.74 3.10 1.82
CA PHE A 49 12.96 2.60 0.46
C PHE A 49 11.96 3.17 -0.56
N ALA A 50 10.85 3.75 -0.11
CA ALA A 50 9.73 4.14 -0.97
C ALA A 50 10.10 5.22 -2.00
N LYS A 51 10.89 6.24 -1.62
CA LYS A 51 11.31 7.31 -2.51
C LYS A 51 12.18 6.80 -3.65
N GLN A 52 13.14 5.93 -3.34
CA GLN A 52 14.03 5.37 -4.36
C GLN A 52 13.23 4.51 -5.33
N ALA A 53 12.34 3.64 -4.83
CA ALA A 53 11.48 2.80 -5.67
C ALA A 53 10.59 3.64 -6.59
N LEU A 54 10.08 4.79 -6.11
CA LEU A 54 9.28 5.70 -6.93
C LEU A 54 10.13 6.36 -8.03
N VAL A 55 11.30 6.90 -7.70
CA VAL A 55 12.21 7.57 -8.65
C VAL A 55 12.72 6.61 -9.72
N GLU A 56 13.03 5.37 -9.32
CA GLU A 56 13.51 4.32 -10.22
C GLU A 56 12.39 3.63 -11.00
N GLN A 57 11.13 4.12 -10.88
CA GLN A 57 9.95 3.55 -11.54
C GLN A 57 9.72 2.06 -11.23
N LYS A 58 10.06 1.65 -10.02
CA LYS A 58 9.90 0.27 -9.53
C LYS A 58 8.56 0.01 -8.83
N ILE A 59 7.68 1.02 -8.82
CA ILE A 59 6.30 0.91 -8.31
C ILE A 59 5.34 0.92 -9.49
N LYS A 60 4.54 -0.14 -9.62
CA LYS A 60 3.46 -0.22 -10.58
C LYS A 60 2.12 0.01 -9.89
N PHE A 61 1.32 0.96 -10.38
CA PHE A 61 -0.03 1.21 -9.88
C PHE A 61 -1.06 0.58 -10.81
N LEU A 62 -2.00 -0.19 -10.24
CA LEU A 62 -3.09 -0.85 -10.96
C LEU A 62 -4.43 -0.49 -10.33
N GLU A 63 -5.40 -0.09 -11.16
CA GLU A 63 -6.77 0.12 -10.71
C GLU A 63 -7.45 -1.21 -10.41
N VAL A 64 -8.16 -1.28 -9.28
CA VAL A 64 -9.06 -2.38 -8.93
C VAL A 64 -10.45 -1.87 -8.63
N LYS A 65 -11.47 -2.60 -9.08
CA LYS A 65 -12.88 -2.19 -9.00
C LYS A 65 -13.53 -2.61 -7.68
N ASN A 66 -13.10 -3.72 -7.14
CA ASN A 66 -13.60 -4.35 -5.92
C ASN A 66 -12.61 -5.40 -5.42
N ILE A 67 -12.89 -6.00 -4.26
CA ILE A 67 -12.01 -7.00 -3.63
C ILE A 67 -11.80 -8.22 -4.55
N LYS A 68 -12.86 -8.73 -5.18
CA LYS A 68 -12.74 -9.90 -6.08
C LYS A 68 -11.81 -9.61 -7.27
N ASP A 69 -11.91 -8.43 -7.87
CA ASP A 69 -11.03 -7.97 -8.95
C ASP A 69 -9.58 -7.84 -8.44
N CYS A 70 -9.39 -7.29 -7.24
CA CYS A 70 -8.08 -7.17 -6.59
C CYS A 70 -7.43 -8.55 -6.41
N LEU A 71 -8.13 -9.50 -5.80
CA LEU A 71 -7.62 -10.85 -5.57
C LEU A 71 -7.28 -11.59 -6.88
N GLN A 72 -8.06 -11.38 -7.95
CA GLN A 72 -7.74 -11.94 -9.26
C GLN A 72 -6.46 -11.33 -9.84
N GLN A 73 -6.34 -10.00 -9.81
CA GLN A 73 -5.14 -9.31 -10.30
C GLN A 73 -3.89 -9.68 -9.48
N ILE A 74 -4.01 -9.91 -8.16
CA ILE A 74 -2.92 -10.40 -7.31
C ILE A 74 -2.46 -11.79 -7.78
N ARG A 75 -3.39 -12.73 -8.04
CA ARG A 75 -3.04 -14.06 -8.57
C ARG A 75 -2.35 -13.98 -9.93
N ASP A 76 -2.86 -13.15 -10.83
CA ASP A 76 -2.27 -12.95 -12.14
C ASP A 76 -0.85 -12.35 -12.03
N ALA A 77 -0.66 -11.45 -11.08
CA ALA A 77 0.64 -10.83 -10.82
C ALA A 77 1.68 -11.82 -10.32
N THR A 78 1.31 -12.89 -9.59
CA THR A 78 2.29 -13.92 -9.18
C THR A 78 2.93 -14.64 -10.35
N VAL A 79 2.18 -14.77 -11.46
CA VAL A 79 2.64 -15.47 -12.67
C VAL A 79 3.39 -14.51 -13.61
N THR A 80 2.98 -13.23 -13.62
CA THR A 80 3.50 -12.21 -14.55
C THR A 80 4.43 -11.20 -13.89
N TRP A 81 4.95 -11.50 -12.69
CA TRP A 81 5.82 -10.59 -11.95
C TRP A 81 7.04 -10.17 -12.75
N ASN A 82 7.29 -8.88 -12.76
CA ASN A 82 8.52 -8.32 -13.35
C ASN A 82 9.54 -8.09 -12.23
N GLU A 83 10.67 -8.77 -12.29
CA GLU A 83 11.74 -8.69 -11.28
C GLU A 83 12.42 -7.31 -11.18
N ASN A 84 12.16 -6.41 -12.13
CA ASN A 84 12.58 -5.01 -12.02
C ASN A 84 11.67 -4.19 -11.10
N LEU A 85 10.52 -4.72 -10.68
CA LEU A 85 9.62 -4.06 -9.75
C LEU A 85 9.99 -4.36 -8.30
N ASP A 86 9.76 -3.38 -7.46
CA ASP A 86 9.82 -3.53 -6.00
C ASP A 86 8.42 -3.73 -5.44
N LEU A 87 7.40 -3.15 -6.09
CA LEU A 87 6.05 -3.07 -5.58
C LEU A 87 5.01 -3.02 -6.72
N ILE A 88 3.89 -3.74 -6.54
CA ILE A 88 2.65 -3.48 -7.26
C ILE A 88 1.63 -2.96 -6.24
N ALA A 89 1.12 -1.76 -6.47
CA ALA A 89 0.06 -1.13 -5.68
C ALA A 89 -1.29 -1.28 -6.42
N PHE A 90 -2.18 -2.08 -5.87
CA PHE A 90 -3.56 -2.23 -6.32
C PHE A 90 -4.41 -1.16 -5.65
N VAL A 91 -4.94 -0.22 -6.42
CA VAL A 91 -5.59 1.00 -5.93
C VAL A 91 -7.10 0.92 -6.12
N PHE A 92 -7.84 1.00 -5.02
CA PHE A 92 -9.29 1.02 -5.06
C PHE A 92 -9.81 2.43 -5.36
N THR A 93 -10.54 2.58 -6.46
CA THR A 93 -11.24 3.85 -6.80
C THR A 93 -12.58 4.01 -6.09
N LYS A 94 -13.03 2.95 -5.39
CA LYS A 94 -14.14 2.95 -4.42
C LYS A 94 -13.69 2.19 -3.19
N LEU A 95 -13.92 2.74 -2.02
CA LEU A 95 -13.55 2.08 -0.76
C LEU A 95 -14.29 0.73 -0.63
N PRO A 96 -13.56 -0.37 -0.43
CA PRO A 96 -14.14 -1.67 -0.08
C PRO A 96 -14.63 -1.67 1.38
N ASN A 97 -15.29 -2.74 1.80
CA ASN A 97 -15.52 -2.97 3.23
C ASN A 97 -14.18 -3.34 3.88
N GLU A 98 -13.83 -2.67 4.96
CA GLU A 98 -12.54 -2.80 5.66
C GLU A 98 -12.30 -4.21 6.22
N ASN A 99 -13.27 -4.76 6.94
CA ASN A 99 -13.13 -6.09 7.57
C ASN A 99 -13.03 -7.21 6.52
N GLN A 100 -13.79 -7.07 5.42
CA GLN A 100 -13.73 -8.03 4.32
C GLN A 100 -12.38 -7.96 3.61
N LEU A 101 -11.83 -6.75 3.41
CA LEU A 101 -10.51 -6.58 2.79
C LEU A 101 -9.43 -7.28 3.61
N VAL A 102 -9.36 -7.00 4.92
CA VAL A 102 -8.39 -7.65 5.82
C VAL A 102 -8.50 -9.17 5.77
N ALA A 103 -9.71 -9.72 5.95
CA ALA A 103 -9.92 -11.18 5.95
C ALA A 103 -9.50 -11.84 4.62
N ASP A 104 -9.82 -11.20 3.49
CA ASP A 104 -9.48 -11.73 2.17
C ASP A 104 -7.97 -11.63 1.89
N ILE A 105 -7.29 -10.57 2.35
CA ILE A 105 -5.83 -10.44 2.22
C ILE A 105 -5.11 -11.44 3.12
N GLU A 106 -5.54 -11.64 4.35
CA GLU A 106 -5.00 -12.71 5.21
C GLU A 106 -5.13 -14.10 4.56
N MET A 107 -6.28 -14.38 3.96
CA MET A 107 -6.54 -15.67 3.30
C MET A 107 -5.64 -15.85 2.07
N ILE A 108 -5.50 -14.84 1.21
CA ILE A 108 -4.64 -14.96 0.02
C ILE A 108 -3.17 -15.05 0.39
N ASN A 109 -2.72 -14.35 1.43
CA ASN A 109 -1.34 -14.40 1.90
C ASN A 109 -0.90 -15.82 2.29
N LYS A 110 -1.80 -16.66 2.82
CA LYS A 110 -1.53 -18.10 3.08
C LYS A 110 -1.14 -18.87 1.81
N GLN A 111 -1.65 -18.45 0.66
CA GLN A 111 -1.34 -19.05 -0.64
C GLN A 111 -0.09 -18.45 -1.29
N LEU A 112 0.13 -17.14 -1.12
CA LEU A 112 1.20 -16.39 -1.75
C LEU A 112 2.59 -16.72 -1.20
N LYS A 113 2.66 -17.13 0.07
CA LYS A 113 3.90 -17.50 0.77
C LYS A 113 4.76 -18.50 0.02
N ALA A 114 4.15 -19.55 -0.51
CA ALA A 114 4.86 -20.60 -1.24
C ALA A 114 5.55 -20.07 -2.52
N ASN A 115 5.15 -18.91 -3.02
CA ASN A 115 5.69 -18.24 -4.20
C ASN A 115 6.55 -17.01 -3.87
N ASP A 116 6.94 -16.83 -2.61
CA ASP A 116 7.73 -15.69 -2.14
C ASP A 116 7.02 -14.34 -2.34
N PHE A 117 5.71 -14.28 -2.14
CA PHE A 117 4.95 -13.03 -2.20
C PHE A 117 4.19 -12.76 -0.91
N VAL A 118 3.98 -11.48 -0.65
CA VAL A 118 3.10 -10.98 0.40
C VAL A 118 2.34 -9.77 -0.11
N VAL A 119 1.14 -9.59 0.39
CA VAL A 119 0.30 -8.40 0.17
C VAL A 119 -0.02 -7.78 1.52
N LEU A 120 0.24 -6.48 1.63
CA LEU A 120 -0.15 -5.66 2.78
C LEU A 120 -1.27 -4.74 2.33
N GLU A 121 -2.32 -4.63 3.13
CA GLU A 121 -3.41 -3.68 2.88
C GLU A 121 -3.21 -2.40 3.70
N ASP A 122 -3.64 -1.28 3.15
CA ASP A 122 -3.84 0.00 3.85
C ASP A 122 -5.26 0.47 3.55
N HIS A 123 -6.03 0.72 4.59
CA HIS A 123 -7.41 1.18 4.46
C HIS A 123 -7.65 2.41 5.33
N PRO A 124 -8.20 3.52 4.80
CA PRO A 124 -8.30 4.80 5.51
C PRO A 124 -9.21 4.80 6.75
N LYS A 125 -9.95 3.72 6.98
CA LYS A 125 -10.76 3.54 8.19
C LYS A 125 -10.11 2.62 9.23
N ILE A 126 -8.99 2.01 8.92
CA ILE A 126 -8.21 1.18 9.84
C ILE A 126 -6.99 2.01 10.20
N GLU A 127 -6.95 2.53 11.43
CA GLU A 127 -5.84 3.36 11.86
C GLU A 127 -4.61 2.51 12.16
N GLU A 128 -3.52 2.82 11.49
CA GLU A 128 -2.21 2.29 11.80
C GLU A 128 -1.40 3.39 12.48
N ASN A 129 -1.18 3.24 13.79
CA ASN A 129 -0.48 4.22 14.60
C ASN A 129 0.81 3.62 15.16
N VAL A 130 1.93 4.22 14.80
CA VAL A 130 3.25 3.86 15.33
C VAL A 130 3.81 5.04 16.10
N ASN A 131 3.91 4.91 17.42
CA ASN A 131 4.43 5.94 18.32
C ASN A 131 3.81 7.34 18.12
N GLY A 132 2.49 7.40 17.89
CA GLY A 132 1.74 8.65 17.65
C GLY A 132 1.69 9.10 16.19
N VAL A 133 2.39 8.43 15.29
CA VAL A 133 2.38 8.73 13.85
C VAL A 133 1.37 7.86 13.14
N ILE A 134 0.38 8.49 12.48
CA ILE A 134 -0.60 7.79 11.65
C ILE A 134 0.04 7.43 10.31
N MET A 135 0.16 6.14 10.02
CA MET A 135 0.88 5.60 8.88
C MET A 135 0.04 5.52 7.60
N ASN A 136 -1.29 5.55 7.72
CA ASN A 136 -2.21 5.42 6.57
C ASN A 136 -2.17 6.64 5.63
N ASN A 137 -2.44 6.40 4.34
CA ASN A 137 -2.60 7.48 3.37
C ASN A 137 -3.89 8.32 3.57
N GLY A 138 -4.84 7.84 4.37
CA GLY A 138 -6.05 8.56 4.80
C GLY A 138 -7.14 8.74 3.74
N LYS A 139 -6.95 8.28 2.50
CA LYS A 139 -7.90 8.54 1.41
C LYS A 139 -8.27 7.32 0.58
N TYR A 140 -7.32 6.53 0.16
CA TYR A 140 -7.53 5.39 -0.71
C TYR A 140 -7.23 4.08 0.00
N ALA A 141 -8.07 3.06 -0.21
CA ALA A 141 -7.67 1.71 0.12
C ALA A 141 -6.70 1.21 -0.95
N ILE A 142 -5.61 0.59 -0.54
CA ILE A 142 -4.59 0.02 -1.41
C ILE A 142 -4.15 -1.36 -0.91
N CYS A 143 -3.71 -2.21 -1.83
CA CYS A 143 -3.03 -3.45 -1.50
C CYS A 143 -1.63 -3.42 -2.14
N LEU A 144 -0.61 -3.69 -1.35
CA LEU A 144 0.80 -3.56 -1.71
C LEU A 144 1.42 -4.95 -1.82
N MET A 145 1.61 -5.44 -3.05
CA MET A 145 2.22 -6.74 -3.30
C MET A 145 3.72 -6.61 -3.52
N GLN A 146 4.49 -7.41 -2.80
CA GLN A 146 5.96 -7.37 -2.80
C GLN A 146 6.54 -8.79 -2.68
N ARG A 147 7.84 -8.93 -2.97
CA ARG A 147 8.60 -10.14 -2.65
C ARG A 147 8.82 -10.22 -1.14
N LEU A 148 8.37 -11.32 -0.53
CA LEU A 148 8.49 -11.55 0.90
C LEU A 148 9.96 -11.60 1.36
N SER A 149 10.80 -12.31 0.64
CA SER A 149 12.25 -12.39 0.91
C SER A 149 12.93 -11.01 0.88
N LYS A 150 12.47 -10.12 -0.01
CA LYS A 150 12.98 -8.75 -0.11
C LYS A 150 12.58 -7.91 1.10
N ILE A 151 11.31 -7.98 1.52
CA ILE A 151 10.83 -7.29 2.72
C ILE A 151 11.61 -7.76 3.95
N ASN A 152 11.74 -9.07 4.15
CA ASN A 152 12.46 -9.62 5.30
C ASN A 152 13.90 -9.15 5.35
N ARG A 153 14.60 -9.16 4.21
CA ARG A 153 15.96 -8.64 4.12
C ARG A 153 16.05 -7.15 4.50
N PHE A 154 15.11 -6.33 4.05
CA PHE A 154 15.08 -4.91 4.39
C PHE A 154 14.70 -4.69 5.85
N SER A 155 13.75 -5.46 6.38
CA SER A 155 13.38 -5.44 7.81
C SER A 155 14.58 -5.77 8.70
N ASP A 156 15.39 -6.77 8.36
CA ASP A 156 16.62 -7.12 9.09
C ASP A 156 17.66 -5.99 9.07
N ILE A 157 17.77 -5.26 7.98
CA ILE A 157 18.67 -4.10 7.88
C ILE A 157 18.14 -2.98 8.81
N LEU A 158 16.86 -2.66 8.74
CA LEU A 158 16.24 -1.61 9.54
C LEU A 158 16.29 -1.94 11.03
N LYS A 159 16.09 -3.21 11.41
CA LYS A 159 16.20 -3.68 12.79
C LYS A 159 17.62 -3.41 13.36
N ARG A 160 18.65 -3.69 12.59
CA ARG A 160 20.05 -3.42 13.00
C ARG A 160 20.38 -1.93 13.10
N GLN A 161 19.61 -1.07 12.44
CA GLN A 161 19.78 0.39 12.46
C GLN A 161 18.95 1.08 13.55
N GLY A 162 18.14 0.33 14.32
CA GLY A 162 17.29 0.90 15.36
C GLY A 162 15.97 1.49 14.85
N TYR A 163 15.55 1.18 13.62
CA TYR A 163 14.29 1.67 13.06
C TYR A 163 13.08 1.27 13.91
N TYR A 164 13.11 0.06 14.48
CA TYR A 164 12.01 -0.49 15.26
C TYR A 164 12.09 -0.18 16.77
N ASP A 165 13.08 0.58 17.24
CA ASP A 165 13.30 0.80 18.67
C ASP A 165 12.16 1.57 19.36
N VAL A 166 11.37 2.33 18.59
CA VAL A 166 10.22 3.11 19.08
C VAL A 166 8.87 2.44 18.80
N TRP A 167 8.87 1.23 18.18
CA TRP A 167 7.66 0.48 17.86
C TRP A 167 7.16 -0.28 19.09
N SER A 168 5.85 -0.31 19.32
CA SER A 168 5.26 -1.14 20.37
C SER A 168 5.39 -2.64 20.04
N GLU A 169 5.28 -3.49 21.06
CA GLU A 169 5.24 -4.95 20.84
C GLU A 169 4.09 -5.35 19.90
N GLU A 170 2.92 -4.71 20.04
CA GLU A 170 1.76 -4.92 19.19
C GLU A 170 2.08 -4.58 17.72
N ASN A 171 2.65 -3.39 17.45
CA ASN A 171 3.05 -3.01 16.10
C ASN A 171 4.10 -3.96 15.51
N LEU A 172 5.05 -4.44 16.34
CA LEU A 172 6.07 -5.39 15.89
C LEU A 172 5.45 -6.75 15.55
N GLU A 173 4.48 -7.22 16.34
CA GLU A 173 3.79 -8.48 16.09
C GLU A 173 2.98 -8.41 14.79
N ASP A 174 2.22 -7.34 14.62
CA ASP A 174 1.33 -7.16 13.47
C ASP A 174 2.06 -6.95 12.14
N VAL A 175 3.22 -6.28 12.16
CA VAL A 175 3.90 -5.88 10.91
C VAL A 175 5.19 -6.64 10.65
N VAL A 176 5.98 -6.98 11.69
CA VAL A 176 7.33 -7.53 11.54
C VAL A 176 7.36 -9.02 11.85
N ASN A 177 6.87 -9.42 13.02
CA ASN A 177 6.94 -10.82 13.47
C ASN A 177 6.04 -11.71 12.62
N TRP A 178 4.86 -11.21 12.26
CA TRP A 178 3.94 -11.89 11.37
C TRP A 178 4.59 -12.23 10.01
N LEU A 179 5.39 -11.34 9.43
CA LEU A 179 6.14 -11.58 8.21
C LEU A 179 7.23 -12.66 8.40
N SER A 180 7.86 -12.71 9.59
CA SER A 180 8.90 -13.68 9.92
C SER A 180 8.36 -15.09 10.14
N LEU A 181 7.17 -15.23 10.75
CA LEU A 181 6.49 -16.51 10.98
C LEU A 181 6.09 -17.23 9.68
N ILE A 182 6.26 -16.57 8.57
CA ILE A 182 5.95 -17.06 7.24
C ILE A 182 6.98 -18.06 6.69
N HIS A 183 8.09 -18.27 7.36
CA HIS A 183 9.18 -19.16 6.93
C HIS A 183 9.16 -20.58 7.52
N ILE A 184 8.08 -20.98 8.23
CA ILE A 184 7.94 -22.34 8.79
C ILE A 184 6.99 -23.19 7.95
#